data_2995166c5b36e72e0744ee7cd4b781ab
#
_entry.id   2995166c5b36e72e0744ee7cd4b781ab
#
_cell.length_a   1.000
_cell.length_b   1.000
_cell.length_c   1.000
_cell.angle_alpha   90.00
_cell.angle_beta   90.00
_cell.angle_gamma   90.00
#
_symmetry.space_group_name_H-M   'P 1'
#
loop_
_entity.id
_entity.type
_entity.pdbx_description
1 polymer ?
#
loop_
_entity_poly.entity_id
_entity_poly.type
_entity_poly.pdbx_seq_one_letter_code
_entity_poly.pdbx_strand_id
1 'polypeptide(L)'
;MTHTDSRTMRRVLRREIAGTIGLLTDEHDFRAMRRYRSFTFDDHATYLKQMEALLRTRALQGSHTTVALFDPEEYSEFCEQKGLDPDLPSTRTRFTARLALTGPTLPYEGQPLADLLPALVDEAVRQATWEYASTLLARLGACTSCGEDIGRAAFARASDLLVRILDTAPPGGRHLVCSVTGPPETLVAALHATDTGSTLELDEAEALEFTTVLALGLATESPGGLVIRASAPDTPDRVYGWRLRAYGLEPLTAGEVFDAYCTDIESGDLISPESNVDYCAPPDLGDENPAQGHHH
;
A
#
# COMPACT_ATOMS: atom_id res chain seq x y z
N MET A 1 -43.81 27.37 4.09
CA MET A 1 -42.36 27.63 3.91
C MET A 1 -41.47 26.39 4.14
N THR A 2 -41.84 25.19 3.69
CA THR A 2 -41.14 23.95 4.06
C THR A 2 -40.67 23.09 2.89
N HIS A 3 -40.98 23.45 1.64
CA HIS A 3 -40.60 22.62 0.48
C HIS A 3 -39.25 23.00 -0.17
N THR A 4 -38.77 24.21 0.02
CA THR A 4 -37.51 24.70 -0.56
C THR A 4 -36.30 24.18 0.23
N ASP A 5 -36.45 24.04 1.53
CA ASP A 5 -35.39 23.59 2.46
C ASP A 5 -35.00 22.10 2.24
N SER A 6 -35.99 21.24 2.01
CA SER A 6 -35.78 19.79 1.79
C SER A 6 -35.04 19.48 0.46
N ARG A 7 -35.25 20.28 -0.60
CA ARG A 7 -34.53 20.12 -1.87
C ARG A 7 -33.10 20.60 -1.78
N THR A 8 -32.88 21.69 -1.07
CA THR A 8 -31.53 22.24 -0.83
C THR A 8 -30.72 21.29 0.05
N MET A 9 -31.31 20.79 1.13
CA MET A 9 -30.69 19.81 2.03
C MET A 9 -30.35 18.48 1.32
N ARG A 10 -31.25 17.96 0.48
CA ARG A 10 -30.98 16.75 -0.34
C ARG A 10 -29.88 17.00 -1.38
N ARG A 11 -29.71 18.23 -1.87
CA ARG A 11 -28.67 18.61 -2.81
C ARG A 11 -27.32 18.75 -2.11
N VAL A 12 -27.30 19.27 -0.89
CA VAL A 12 -26.11 19.34 -0.02
C VAL A 12 -25.69 17.94 0.39
N LEU A 13 -26.60 17.12 0.91
CA LEU A 13 -26.31 15.72 1.28
C LEU A 13 -25.82 14.86 0.10
N ARG A 14 -26.33 15.10 -1.12
CA ARG A 14 -25.80 14.42 -2.32
C ARG A 14 -24.38 14.85 -2.71
N ARG A 15 -23.93 16.03 -2.27
CA ARG A 15 -22.57 16.51 -2.48
C ARG A 15 -21.59 15.98 -1.42
N GLU A 16 -22.11 15.68 -0.23
CA GLU A 16 -21.32 15.21 0.91
C GLU A 16 -21.24 13.68 1.00
N ILE A 17 -22.14 12.94 0.31
CA ILE A 17 -22.06 11.48 0.25
C ILE A 17 -21.21 11.09 -0.95
N ALA A 18 -20.03 10.56 -0.70
CA ALA A 18 -19.15 9.99 -1.72
C ALA A 18 -19.89 8.86 -2.45
N GLY A 19 -20.05 9.00 -3.76
CA GLY A 19 -20.54 7.91 -4.60
C GLY A 19 -19.37 7.04 -5.02
N THR A 20 -19.36 5.77 -4.66
CA THR A 20 -18.29 4.85 -5.09
C THR A 20 -18.63 4.21 -6.42
N ILE A 21 -17.62 4.10 -7.28
CA ILE A 21 -17.70 3.42 -8.59
C ILE A 21 -16.65 2.31 -8.58
N GLY A 22 -17.09 1.07 -8.78
CA GLY A 22 -16.19 -0.07 -9.00
C GLY A 22 -15.65 -0.07 -10.43
N LEU A 23 -14.33 -0.19 -10.57
CA LEU A 23 -13.64 -0.26 -11.85
C LEU A 23 -13.00 -1.63 -12.06
N LEU A 24 -13.14 -2.15 -13.28
CA LEU A 24 -12.40 -3.31 -13.77
C LEU A 24 -11.11 -2.79 -14.41
N THR A 25 -9.98 -3.11 -13.81
CA THR A 25 -8.70 -2.51 -14.17
C THR A 25 -8.04 -3.19 -15.36
N ASP A 26 -8.33 -4.47 -15.59
CA ASP A 26 -7.71 -5.24 -16.65
C ASP A 26 -8.71 -6.03 -17.52
N GLU A 27 -8.19 -6.58 -18.62
CA GLU A 27 -8.98 -7.33 -19.59
C GLU A 27 -9.45 -8.69 -19.07
N HIS A 28 -8.72 -9.30 -18.13
CA HIS A 28 -9.09 -10.59 -17.54
C HIS A 28 -10.38 -10.44 -16.74
N ASP A 29 -10.42 -9.46 -15.85
CA ASP A 29 -11.58 -9.15 -15.02
C ASP A 29 -12.77 -8.68 -15.84
N PHE A 30 -12.50 -7.87 -16.88
CA PHE A 30 -13.53 -7.49 -17.84
C PHE A 30 -14.16 -8.72 -18.51
N ARG A 31 -13.37 -9.70 -18.95
CA ARG A 31 -13.88 -10.93 -19.54
C ARG A 31 -14.66 -11.77 -18.54
N ALA A 32 -14.19 -11.85 -17.29
CA ALA A 32 -14.89 -12.54 -16.22
C ALA A 32 -16.28 -11.95 -15.97
N MET A 33 -16.43 -10.62 -16.06
CA MET A 33 -17.74 -9.96 -15.93
C MET A 33 -18.68 -10.19 -17.11
N ARG A 34 -18.17 -10.49 -18.30
CA ARG A 34 -19.01 -10.75 -19.49
C ARG A 34 -19.87 -12.02 -19.37
N ARG A 35 -19.62 -12.90 -18.41
CA ARG A 35 -20.53 -14.03 -18.10
C ARG A 35 -21.91 -13.58 -17.62
N TYR A 36 -22.03 -12.35 -17.13
CA TYR A 36 -23.27 -11.79 -16.63
C TYR A 36 -24.03 -11.05 -17.73
N ARG A 37 -25.29 -11.42 -18.00
CA ARG A 37 -26.09 -10.87 -19.11
C ARG A 37 -26.36 -9.38 -19.01
N SER A 38 -26.38 -8.85 -17.78
CA SER A 38 -26.60 -7.43 -17.52
C SER A 38 -25.32 -6.58 -17.65
N PHE A 39 -24.18 -7.21 -17.92
CA PHE A 39 -22.93 -6.52 -18.25
C PHE A 39 -22.77 -6.47 -19.77
N THR A 40 -23.18 -5.34 -20.38
CA THR A 40 -23.42 -5.22 -21.83
C THR A 40 -22.35 -4.42 -22.59
N PHE A 41 -21.12 -4.35 -22.06
CA PHE A 41 -20.02 -3.70 -22.75
C PHE A 41 -19.38 -4.64 -23.80
N ASP A 42 -19.05 -4.08 -24.96
CA ASP A 42 -18.49 -4.84 -26.09
C ASP A 42 -17.03 -5.22 -25.86
N ASP A 43 -16.22 -4.27 -25.39
CA ASP A 43 -14.79 -4.43 -25.13
C ASP A 43 -14.34 -3.56 -23.94
N HIS A 44 -13.16 -3.90 -23.38
CA HIS A 44 -12.59 -3.23 -22.21
C HIS A 44 -12.23 -1.77 -22.48
N ALA A 45 -11.69 -1.46 -23.66
CA ALA A 45 -11.32 -0.08 -24.00
C ALA A 45 -12.55 0.83 -24.07
N THR A 46 -13.65 0.35 -24.68
CA THR A 46 -14.94 1.05 -24.70
C THR A 46 -15.51 1.21 -23.29
N TYR A 47 -15.41 0.17 -22.45
CA TYR A 47 -15.80 0.24 -21.03
C TYR A 47 -15.04 1.35 -20.30
N LEU A 48 -13.70 1.35 -20.34
CA LEU A 48 -12.87 2.36 -19.68
C LEU A 48 -13.19 3.77 -20.16
N LYS A 49 -13.37 3.96 -21.47
CA LYS A 49 -13.76 5.26 -22.03
C LYS A 49 -15.10 5.76 -21.50
N GLN A 50 -16.09 4.86 -21.35
CA GLN A 50 -17.39 5.23 -20.78
C GLN A 50 -17.30 5.52 -19.29
N MET A 51 -16.50 4.76 -18.55
CA MET A 51 -16.27 5.01 -17.11
C MET A 51 -15.57 6.34 -16.88
N GLU A 52 -14.57 6.68 -17.69
CA GLU A 52 -13.92 7.98 -17.62
C GLU A 52 -14.88 9.15 -17.88
N ALA A 53 -15.72 9.01 -18.91
CA ALA A 53 -16.75 10.02 -19.22
C ALA A 53 -17.75 10.17 -18.05
N LEU A 54 -18.16 9.07 -17.42
CA LEU A 54 -19.04 9.08 -16.26
C LEU A 54 -18.38 9.79 -15.06
N LEU A 55 -17.14 9.46 -14.74
CA LEU A 55 -16.37 10.06 -13.64
C LEU A 55 -16.20 11.57 -13.85
N ARG A 56 -15.79 11.99 -15.05
CA ARG A 56 -15.69 13.42 -15.41
C ARG A 56 -17.02 14.15 -15.26
N THR A 57 -18.11 13.53 -15.70
CA THR A 57 -19.45 14.13 -15.57
C THR A 57 -19.82 14.33 -14.12
N ARG A 58 -19.53 13.38 -13.24
CA ARG A 58 -19.78 13.49 -11.79
C ARG A 58 -18.92 14.58 -11.16
N ALA A 59 -17.64 14.66 -11.51
CA ALA A 59 -16.75 15.73 -11.02
C ALA A 59 -17.27 17.11 -11.42
N LEU A 60 -17.69 17.31 -12.67
CA LEU A 60 -18.30 18.57 -13.15
C LEU A 60 -19.59 18.92 -12.42
N GLN A 61 -20.33 17.94 -11.93
CA GLN A 61 -21.52 18.15 -11.09
C GLN A 61 -21.19 18.46 -9.63
N GLY A 62 -19.90 18.50 -9.26
CA GLY A 62 -19.43 18.73 -7.90
C GLY A 62 -19.79 17.57 -6.96
N SER A 63 -19.92 16.35 -7.47
CA SER A 63 -20.16 15.17 -6.66
C SER A 63 -18.83 14.60 -6.17
N HIS A 64 -18.69 14.37 -4.87
CA HIS A 64 -17.60 13.56 -4.34
C HIS A 64 -17.76 12.13 -4.86
N THR A 65 -16.74 11.68 -5.58
CA THR A 65 -16.73 10.32 -6.14
C THR A 65 -15.44 9.62 -5.72
N THR A 66 -15.56 8.43 -5.18
CA THR A 66 -14.45 7.51 -4.96
C THR A 66 -14.50 6.39 -5.99
N VAL A 67 -13.35 5.81 -6.28
CA VAL A 67 -13.24 4.61 -7.12
C VAL A 67 -12.72 3.46 -6.28
N ALA A 68 -13.18 2.25 -6.58
CA ALA A 68 -12.75 1.02 -5.93
C ALA A 68 -12.36 0.00 -7.00
N LEU A 69 -11.43 -0.88 -6.68
CA LEU A 69 -11.16 -2.06 -7.50
C LEU A 69 -12.38 -2.99 -7.44
N PHE A 70 -12.89 -3.39 -8.60
CA PHE A 70 -13.99 -4.35 -8.69
C PHE A 70 -13.43 -5.69 -9.13
N ASP A 71 -13.29 -6.61 -8.18
CA ASP A 71 -12.88 -7.99 -8.44
C ASP A 71 -14.10 -8.87 -8.75
N PRO A 72 -14.16 -9.50 -9.94
CA PRO A 72 -15.25 -10.39 -10.34
C PRO A 72 -15.33 -11.69 -9.55
N GLU A 73 -14.22 -12.17 -8.98
CA GLU A 73 -14.20 -13.38 -8.16
C GLU A 73 -14.79 -13.08 -6.78
N GLU A 74 -14.35 -12.01 -6.13
CA GLU A 74 -14.95 -11.52 -4.89
C GLU A 74 -16.45 -11.20 -5.04
N TYR A 75 -16.83 -10.65 -6.21
CA TYR A 75 -18.24 -10.41 -6.52
C TYR A 75 -19.03 -11.70 -6.61
N SER A 76 -18.48 -12.74 -7.25
CA SER A 76 -19.11 -14.06 -7.32
C SER A 76 -19.31 -14.66 -5.94
N GLU A 77 -18.26 -14.66 -5.11
CA GLU A 77 -18.33 -15.14 -3.74
C GLU A 77 -19.33 -14.37 -2.89
N PHE A 78 -19.37 -13.05 -3.01
CA PHE A 78 -20.36 -12.21 -2.33
C PHE A 78 -21.77 -12.60 -2.70
N CYS A 79 -22.04 -12.86 -3.99
CA CYS A 79 -23.37 -13.30 -4.47
C CYS A 79 -23.76 -14.66 -3.88
N GLU A 80 -22.83 -15.62 -3.88
CA GLU A 80 -23.04 -16.95 -3.34
C GLU A 80 -23.33 -16.91 -1.83
N GLN A 81 -22.48 -16.22 -1.06
CA GLN A 81 -22.62 -16.08 0.40
C GLN A 81 -23.93 -15.42 0.81
N LYS A 82 -24.46 -14.51 -0.01
CA LYS A 82 -25.69 -13.75 0.28
C LYS A 82 -26.92 -14.29 -0.41
N GLY A 83 -26.79 -15.32 -1.25
CA GLY A 83 -27.89 -15.87 -2.04
C GLY A 83 -28.49 -14.85 -3.02
N LEU A 84 -27.64 -14.01 -3.65
CA LEU A 84 -28.05 -12.93 -4.53
C LEU A 84 -27.88 -13.34 -5.99
N ASP A 85 -28.80 -12.87 -6.85
CA ASP A 85 -28.65 -13.03 -8.29
C ASP A 85 -27.58 -12.04 -8.83
N PRO A 86 -26.46 -12.53 -9.37
CA PRO A 86 -25.39 -11.68 -9.87
C PRO A 86 -25.75 -10.91 -11.15
N ASP A 87 -26.77 -11.31 -11.85
CA ASP A 87 -27.26 -10.63 -13.06
C ASP A 87 -28.06 -9.35 -12.75
N LEU A 88 -28.48 -9.15 -11.50
CA LEU A 88 -29.23 -7.95 -11.15
C LEU A 88 -28.30 -6.74 -10.95
N PRO A 89 -28.56 -5.59 -11.60
CA PRO A 89 -27.81 -4.36 -11.37
C PRO A 89 -27.76 -3.91 -9.91
N SER A 90 -28.84 -4.17 -9.17
CA SER A 90 -28.92 -3.89 -7.73
C SER A 90 -27.92 -4.69 -6.89
N THR A 91 -27.55 -5.89 -7.32
CA THR A 91 -26.55 -6.72 -6.64
C THR A 91 -25.16 -6.12 -6.80
N ARG A 92 -24.81 -5.64 -7.99
CA ARG A 92 -23.55 -4.91 -8.21
C ARG A 92 -23.48 -3.63 -7.39
N THR A 93 -24.58 -2.87 -7.31
CA THR A 93 -24.64 -1.68 -6.45
C THR A 93 -24.40 -2.03 -4.98
N ARG A 94 -24.95 -3.15 -4.49
CA ARG A 94 -24.74 -3.62 -3.12
C ARG A 94 -23.29 -4.05 -2.87
N PHE A 95 -22.67 -4.72 -3.84
CA PHE A 95 -21.27 -5.09 -3.75
C PHE A 95 -20.36 -3.85 -3.76
N THR A 96 -20.59 -2.90 -4.68
CA THR A 96 -19.84 -1.63 -4.69
C THR A 96 -20.00 -0.84 -3.38
N ALA A 97 -21.18 -0.87 -2.77
CA ALA A 97 -21.39 -0.27 -1.44
C ALA A 97 -20.58 -0.98 -0.34
N ARG A 98 -20.37 -2.30 -0.44
CA ARG A 98 -19.45 -3.05 0.44
C ARG A 98 -18.00 -2.60 0.20
N LEU A 99 -17.57 -2.53 -1.06
CA LEU A 99 -16.21 -2.06 -1.41
C LEU A 99 -15.93 -0.65 -0.85
N ALA A 100 -16.92 0.22 -0.86
CA ALA A 100 -16.82 1.56 -0.28
C ALA A 100 -16.56 1.58 1.23
N LEU A 101 -16.91 0.49 1.94
CA LEU A 101 -16.76 0.39 3.40
C LEU A 101 -15.53 -0.38 3.84
N THR A 102 -15.07 -1.33 3.03
CA THR A 102 -14.05 -2.30 3.45
C THR A 102 -12.91 -2.47 2.45
N GLY A 103 -13.08 -2.03 1.21
CA GLY A 103 -12.08 -2.20 0.16
C GLY A 103 -11.19 -0.97 -0.04
N PRO A 104 -10.11 -1.12 -0.78
CA PRO A 104 -9.26 -0.02 -1.20
C PRO A 104 -10.04 0.94 -2.10
N THR A 105 -9.98 2.22 -1.77
CA THR A 105 -10.67 3.26 -2.53
C THR A 105 -9.79 4.49 -2.70
N LEU A 106 -9.86 5.11 -3.87
CA LEU A 106 -9.20 6.38 -4.14
C LEU A 106 -10.21 7.49 -4.48
N PRO A 107 -9.99 8.74 -4.06
CA PRO A 107 -10.80 9.86 -4.50
C PRO A 107 -10.57 10.14 -5.99
N TYR A 108 -11.64 10.44 -6.71
CA TYR A 108 -11.55 10.94 -8.08
C TYR A 108 -11.57 12.47 -8.09
N GLU A 109 -10.45 13.06 -8.47
CA GLU A 109 -10.25 14.53 -8.50
C GLU A 109 -10.23 15.10 -9.92
N GLY A 110 -10.51 14.26 -10.93
CA GLY A 110 -10.49 14.66 -12.35
C GLY A 110 -9.28 14.15 -13.12
N GLN A 111 -8.41 13.36 -12.50
CA GLN A 111 -7.25 12.73 -13.11
C GLN A 111 -7.67 11.74 -14.22
N PRO A 112 -6.82 11.53 -15.26
CA PRO A 112 -7.05 10.51 -16.29
C PRO A 112 -7.11 9.12 -15.67
N LEU A 113 -7.91 8.20 -16.26
CA LEU A 113 -7.92 6.80 -15.83
C LEU A 113 -6.56 6.11 -15.99
N ALA A 114 -5.75 6.55 -16.95
CA ALA A 114 -4.40 6.01 -17.15
C ALA A 114 -3.50 6.19 -15.91
N ASP A 115 -3.72 7.26 -15.12
CA ASP A 115 -2.99 7.52 -13.89
C ASP A 115 -3.70 6.91 -12.68
N LEU A 116 -5.03 6.88 -12.71
CA LEU A 116 -5.87 6.41 -11.60
C LEU A 116 -5.82 4.88 -11.44
N LEU A 117 -5.82 4.12 -12.55
CA LEU A 117 -5.88 2.65 -12.49
C LEU A 117 -4.63 2.03 -11.86
N PRO A 118 -3.39 2.42 -12.24
CA PRO A 118 -2.20 1.93 -11.54
C PRO A 118 -2.25 2.26 -10.05
N ALA A 119 -2.58 3.51 -9.69
CA ALA A 119 -2.65 3.92 -8.30
C ALA A 119 -3.72 3.14 -7.50
N LEU A 120 -4.84 2.76 -8.14
CA LEU A 120 -5.87 1.94 -7.49
C LEU A 120 -5.40 0.50 -7.26
N VAL A 121 -4.63 -0.06 -8.20
CA VAL A 121 -4.02 -1.39 -8.03
C VAL A 121 -2.96 -1.35 -6.93
N ASP A 122 -2.09 -0.35 -6.93
CA ASP A 122 -1.07 -0.17 -5.89
C ASP A 122 -1.71 -0.06 -4.50
N GLU A 123 -2.81 0.71 -4.37
CA GLU A 123 -3.57 0.82 -3.12
C GLU A 123 -4.18 -0.52 -2.69
N ALA A 124 -4.69 -1.31 -3.65
CA ALA A 124 -5.23 -2.63 -3.36
C ALA A 124 -4.15 -3.61 -2.87
N VAL A 125 -3.00 -3.61 -3.52
CA VAL A 125 -1.85 -4.44 -3.12
C VAL A 125 -1.35 -4.01 -1.74
N ARG A 126 -1.22 -2.72 -1.49
CA ARG A 126 -0.80 -2.16 -0.21
C ARG A 126 -1.74 -2.59 0.92
N GLN A 127 -3.05 -2.44 0.75
CA GLN A 127 -4.02 -2.87 1.75
C GLN A 127 -3.96 -4.38 2.01
N ALA A 128 -3.88 -5.19 0.95
CA ALA A 128 -3.79 -6.64 1.08
C ALA A 128 -2.51 -7.08 1.83
N THR A 129 -1.37 -6.45 1.52
CA THR A 129 -0.09 -6.69 2.21
C THR A 129 -0.21 -6.35 3.71
N TRP A 130 -0.76 -5.18 4.02
CA TRP A 130 -0.96 -4.75 5.41
C TRP A 130 -1.92 -5.68 6.17
N GLU A 131 -3.05 -6.06 5.59
CA GLU A 131 -4.03 -6.97 6.21
C GLU A 131 -3.42 -8.34 6.48
N TYR A 132 -2.67 -8.87 5.50
CA TYR A 132 -1.99 -10.16 5.64
C TYR A 132 -0.92 -10.12 6.74
N ALA A 133 -0.02 -9.14 6.71
CA ALA A 133 1.02 -8.98 7.72
C ALA A 133 0.43 -8.77 9.13
N SER A 134 -0.61 -7.94 9.25
CA SER A 134 -1.33 -7.71 10.51
C SER A 134 -1.97 -8.99 11.05
N THR A 135 -2.56 -9.81 10.16
CA THR A 135 -3.15 -11.09 10.54
C THR A 135 -2.10 -12.06 11.08
N LEU A 136 -0.92 -12.11 10.45
CA LEU A 136 0.18 -12.95 10.90
C LEU A 136 0.71 -12.48 12.25
N LEU A 137 0.94 -11.18 12.44
CA LEU A 137 1.34 -10.61 13.73
C LEU A 137 0.36 -10.94 14.85
N ALA A 138 -0.94 -10.79 14.60
CA ALA A 138 -1.98 -11.11 15.58
C ALA A 138 -2.01 -12.61 15.98
N ARG A 139 -1.55 -13.50 15.12
CA ARG A 139 -1.46 -14.94 15.40
C ARG A 139 -0.28 -15.35 16.27
N LEU A 140 0.74 -14.50 16.44
CA LEU A 140 1.90 -14.81 17.27
C LEU A 140 1.54 -14.91 18.76
N GLY A 141 0.51 -14.18 19.19
CA GLY A 141 -0.01 -14.22 20.56
C GLY A 141 0.94 -13.57 21.55
N ALA A 142 0.87 -14.05 22.82
CA ALA A 142 1.66 -13.51 23.92
C ALA A 142 2.92 -14.34 24.18
N CYS A 143 3.97 -13.65 24.59
CA CYS A 143 5.21 -14.28 25.03
C CYS A 143 4.97 -15.17 26.26
N THR A 144 5.45 -16.40 26.22
CA THR A 144 5.26 -17.38 27.30
C THR A 144 6.02 -17.03 28.59
N SER A 145 7.06 -16.19 28.48
CA SER A 145 7.92 -15.81 29.60
C SER A 145 7.45 -14.55 30.33
N CYS A 146 7.00 -13.51 29.59
CA CYS A 146 6.61 -12.22 30.18
C CYS A 146 5.12 -11.86 29.98
N GLY A 147 4.38 -12.60 29.14
CA GLY A 147 2.96 -12.34 28.86
C GLY A 147 2.69 -11.16 27.92
N GLU A 148 3.72 -10.50 27.41
CA GLU A 148 3.58 -9.39 26.46
C GLU A 148 3.13 -9.89 25.09
N ASP A 149 2.28 -9.12 24.41
CA ASP A 149 1.86 -9.39 23.03
C ASP A 149 3.04 -9.18 22.07
N ILE A 150 3.46 -10.25 21.40
CA ILE A 150 4.65 -10.27 20.54
C ILE A 150 4.47 -9.33 19.35
N GLY A 151 3.29 -9.35 18.71
CA GLY A 151 3.00 -8.50 17.55
C GLY A 151 3.05 -7.02 17.91
N ARG A 152 2.49 -6.63 19.03
CA ARG A 152 2.51 -5.25 19.51
C ARG A 152 3.92 -4.79 19.88
N ALA A 153 4.71 -5.61 20.55
CA ALA A 153 6.09 -5.29 20.89
C ALA A 153 6.96 -5.12 19.65
N ALA A 154 6.79 -6.03 18.66
CA ALA A 154 7.49 -5.94 17.38
C ALA A 154 7.09 -4.69 16.58
N PHE A 155 5.81 -4.32 16.58
CA PHE A 155 5.34 -3.12 15.92
C PHE A 155 5.91 -1.85 16.55
N ALA A 156 5.93 -1.76 17.87
CA ALA A 156 6.56 -0.64 18.58
C ALA A 156 8.05 -0.52 18.22
N ARG A 157 8.76 -1.65 18.21
CA ARG A 157 10.17 -1.69 17.82
C ARG A 157 10.41 -1.28 16.36
N ALA A 158 9.60 -1.78 15.44
CA ALA A 158 9.68 -1.39 14.02
C ALA A 158 9.43 0.11 13.86
N SER A 159 8.49 0.69 14.61
CA SER A 159 8.21 2.12 14.59
C SER A 159 9.41 2.94 15.06
N ASP A 160 10.05 2.53 16.16
CA ASP A 160 11.25 3.20 16.69
C ASP A 160 12.43 3.12 15.70
N LEU A 161 12.60 1.97 15.03
CA LEU A 161 13.61 1.80 13.98
C LEU A 161 13.33 2.71 12.78
N LEU A 162 12.10 2.79 12.31
CA LEU A 162 11.72 3.66 11.21
C LEU A 162 11.99 5.13 11.53
N VAL A 163 11.63 5.60 12.72
CA VAL A 163 11.92 6.98 13.16
C VAL A 163 13.42 7.24 13.14
N ARG A 164 14.24 6.36 13.71
CA ARG A 164 15.71 6.50 13.72
C ARG A 164 16.30 6.53 12.31
N ILE A 165 15.81 5.68 11.41
CA ILE A 165 16.26 5.69 10.00
C ILE A 165 15.92 7.03 9.35
N LEU A 166 14.70 7.52 9.54
CA LEU A 166 14.28 8.81 9.00
C LEU A 166 15.07 9.98 9.58
N ASP A 167 15.39 9.95 10.88
CA ASP A 167 16.15 11.01 11.54
C ASP A 167 17.63 11.06 11.11
N THR A 168 18.21 9.90 10.77
CA THR A 168 19.62 9.81 10.38
C THR A 168 19.85 10.03 8.89
N ALA A 169 18.82 9.90 8.06
CA ALA A 169 18.91 10.12 6.62
C ALA A 169 19.07 11.61 6.28
N PRO A 170 19.85 11.95 5.23
CA PRO A 170 19.98 13.33 4.80
C PRO A 170 18.64 13.98 4.46
N PRO A 171 18.50 15.33 4.62
CA PRO A 171 17.30 16.04 4.16
C PRO A 171 17.03 15.83 2.67
N GLY A 172 15.75 15.84 2.27
CA GLY A 172 15.32 15.65 0.89
C GLY A 172 14.31 14.55 0.72
N GLY A 173 14.14 14.05 -0.50
CA GLY A 173 13.29 12.92 -0.81
C GLY A 173 13.90 11.61 -0.30
N ARG A 174 13.05 10.74 0.26
CA ARG A 174 13.45 9.43 0.78
C ARG A 174 12.49 8.39 0.26
N HIS A 175 13.04 7.34 -0.32
CA HIS A 175 12.28 6.17 -0.74
C HIS A 175 12.84 4.95 -0.01
N LEU A 176 12.01 4.36 0.85
CA LEU A 176 12.35 3.18 1.64
C LEU A 176 11.63 1.98 1.07
N VAL A 177 12.32 0.84 1.04
CA VAL A 177 11.72 -0.45 0.69
C VAL A 177 12.13 -1.47 1.75
N CYS A 178 11.15 -2.15 2.31
CA CYS A 178 11.33 -3.27 3.21
C CYS A 178 10.86 -4.55 2.54
N SER A 179 11.65 -5.61 2.58
CA SER A 179 11.26 -6.92 2.11
C SER A 179 11.43 -7.95 3.21
N VAL A 180 10.43 -8.82 3.39
CA VAL A 180 10.41 -9.89 4.38
C VAL A 180 10.00 -11.18 3.71
N THR A 181 10.89 -12.18 3.75
CA THR A 181 10.59 -13.50 3.19
C THR A 181 9.61 -14.23 4.11
N GLY A 182 8.51 -14.70 3.56
CA GLY A 182 7.49 -15.45 4.29
C GLY A 182 6.76 -16.43 3.35
N PRO A 183 6.18 -17.51 3.88
CA PRO A 183 5.28 -18.34 3.09
C PRO A 183 3.90 -17.67 2.96
N PRO A 184 3.26 -17.68 1.78
CA PRO A 184 3.73 -18.28 0.54
C PRO A 184 4.67 -17.41 -0.31
N GLU A 185 4.71 -16.09 -0.05
CA GLU A 185 5.40 -15.11 -0.88
C GLU A 185 6.18 -14.11 -0.02
N THR A 186 7.18 -13.46 -0.62
CA THR A 186 7.89 -12.34 -0.01
C THR A 186 6.97 -11.12 0.07
N LEU A 187 6.84 -10.57 1.26
CA LEU A 187 6.14 -9.30 1.46
C LEU A 187 7.10 -8.15 1.19
N VAL A 188 6.63 -7.18 0.44
CA VAL A 188 7.37 -5.96 0.13
C VAL A 188 6.49 -4.76 0.49
N ALA A 189 7.06 -3.81 1.21
CA ALA A 189 6.40 -2.54 1.52
C ALA A 189 7.32 -1.38 1.15
N ALA A 190 6.75 -0.33 0.58
CA ALA A 190 7.45 0.89 0.23
C ALA A 190 6.93 2.07 1.07
N LEU A 191 7.80 3.04 1.33
CA LEU A 191 7.46 4.28 2.03
C LEU A 191 8.17 5.45 1.37
N HIS A 192 7.40 6.47 1.01
CA HIS A 192 7.91 7.73 0.51
C HIS A 192 7.83 8.78 1.62
N ALA A 193 8.94 9.48 1.84
CA ALA A 193 8.99 10.58 2.78
C ALA A 193 9.75 11.76 2.17
N THR A 194 9.33 12.99 2.49
CA THR A 194 10.02 14.20 2.07
C THR A 194 10.34 15.05 3.28
N ASP A 195 11.62 15.31 3.48
CA ASP A 195 12.09 16.19 4.54
C ASP A 195 12.44 17.56 3.95
N THR A 196 11.65 18.57 4.28
CA THR A 196 11.84 19.95 3.88
C THR A 196 12.81 20.71 4.79
N GLY A 197 13.40 20.03 5.77
CA GLY A 197 14.24 20.63 6.83
C GLY A 197 13.46 21.27 7.98
N SER A 198 12.15 21.49 7.82
CA SER A 198 11.26 21.98 8.87
C SER A 198 10.16 21.00 9.24
N THR A 199 9.77 20.16 8.30
CA THR A 199 8.72 19.15 8.45
C THR A 199 9.08 17.91 7.65
N LEU A 200 8.76 16.75 8.22
CA LEU A 200 8.79 15.47 7.54
C LEU A 200 7.37 15.15 7.06
N GLU A 201 7.20 15.05 5.76
CA GLU A 201 5.94 14.66 5.12
C GLU A 201 6.05 13.20 4.68
N LEU A 202 5.08 12.39 5.05
CA LEU A 202 4.96 10.98 4.65
C LEU A 202 3.49 10.59 4.55
N ASP A 203 3.18 9.57 3.76
CA ASP A 203 1.85 8.98 3.73
C ASP A 203 1.67 8.04 4.93
N GLU A 204 0.62 8.29 5.73
CA GLU A 204 0.35 7.51 6.96
C GLU A 204 0.03 6.05 6.65
N ALA A 205 -0.60 5.77 5.52
CA ALA A 205 -0.99 4.43 5.13
C ALA A 205 0.23 3.63 4.64
N GLU A 206 1.13 4.24 3.86
CA GLU A 206 2.42 3.64 3.51
C GLU A 206 3.28 3.37 4.75
N ALA A 207 3.33 4.33 5.68
CA ALA A 207 4.09 4.18 6.93
C ALA A 207 3.55 3.04 7.80
N LEU A 208 2.22 2.89 7.86
CA LEU A 208 1.58 1.81 8.61
C LEU A 208 1.88 0.43 8.00
N GLU A 209 1.75 0.30 6.67
CA GLU A 209 2.09 -0.93 5.96
C GLU A 209 3.57 -1.29 6.15
N PHE A 210 4.47 -0.33 5.88
CA PHE A 210 5.92 -0.51 6.01
C PHE A 210 6.30 -0.97 7.40
N THR A 211 5.80 -0.30 8.44
CA THR A 211 6.06 -0.65 9.83
C THR A 211 5.51 -2.03 10.17
N THR A 212 4.35 -2.40 9.63
CA THR A 212 3.74 -3.71 9.88
C THR A 212 4.54 -4.85 9.25
N VAL A 213 5.02 -4.67 8.01
CA VAL A 213 5.87 -5.66 7.33
C VAL A 213 7.22 -5.79 8.04
N LEU A 214 7.85 -4.67 8.42
CA LEU A 214 9.08 -4.68 9.20
C LEU A 214 8.89 -5.40 10.56
N ALA A 215 7.80 -5.09 11.26
CA ALA A 215 7.45 -5.74 12.53
C ALA A 215 7.30 -7.26 12.39
N LEU A 216 6.65 -7.70 11.32
CA LEU A 216 6.49 -9.13 11.03
C LEU A 216 7.85 -9.81 10.86
N GLY A 217 8.75 -9.20 10.08
CA GLY A 217 10.09 -9.72 9.88
C GLY A 217 10.89 -9.83 11.17
N LEU A 218 10.81 -8.80 12.04
CA LEU A 218 11.45 -8.81 13.35
C LEU A 218 10.87 -9.89 14.28
N ALA A 219 9.54 -10.01 14.33
CA ALA A 219 8.84 -10.94 15.24
C ALA A 219 9.01 -12.41 14.84
N THR A 220 9.15 -12.68 13.54
CA THR A 220 9.28 -14.05 13.01
C THR A 220 10.72 -14.44 12.71
N GLU A 221 11.68 -13.54 12.92
CA GLU A 221 13.09 -13.73 12.57
C GLU A 221 13.28 -14.12 11.08
N SER A 222 12.34 -13.67 10.24
CA SER A 222 12.35 -14.00 8.83
C SER A 222 13.50 -13.31 8.09
N PRO A 223 14.13 -13.98 7.12
CA PRO A 223 15.10 -13.32 6.24
C PRO A 223 14.47 -12.13 5.53
N GLY A 224 15.20 -11.02 5.47
CA GLY A 224 14.71 -9.81 4.84
C GLY A 224 15.74 -8.70 4.84
N GLY A 225 15.34 -7.58 4.31
CA GLY A 225 16.18 -6.39 4.26
C GLY A 225 15.38 -5.11 4.15
N LEU A 226 16.08 -4.02 4.41
CA LEU A 226 15.57 -2.68 4.28
C LEU A 226 16.58 -1.86 3.49
N VAL A 227 16.11 -1.07 2.55
CA VAL A 227 16.90 -0.16 1.75
C VAL A 227 16.27 1.22 1.79
N ILE A 228 17.10 2.25 1.83
CA ILE A 228 16.67 3.64 1.66
C ILE A 228 17.49 4.28 0.53
N ARG A 229 16.78 4.96 -0.36
CA ARG A 229 17.35 5.90 -1.33
C ARG A 229 17.03 7.31 -0.87
N ALA A 230 18.07 8.09 -0.60
CA ALA A 230 17.98 9.48 -0.22
C ALA A 230 18.39 10.36 -1.40
N SER A 231 17.52 11.28 -1.81
CA SER A 231 17.69 12.17 -2.96
C SER A 231 17.61 13.61 -2.52
N ALA A 232 18.60 14.41 -2.92
CA ALA A 232 18.60 15.85 -2.68
C ALA A 232 19.01 16.59 -3.96
N PRO A 233 18.56 17.86 -4.17
CA PRO A 233 18.93 18.64 -5.35
C PRO A 233 20.43 18.74 -5.53
N ASP A 234 20.89 18.66 -6.77
CA ASP A 234 22.29 18.87 -7.17
C ASP A 234 23.34 17.94 -6.54
N THR A 235 22.91 16.83 -5.94
CA THR A 235 23.82 15.80 -5.38
C THR A 235 23.44 14.42 -5.90
N PRO A 236 24.41 13.47 -5.98
CA PRO A 236 24.07 12.08 -6.24
C PRO A 236 23.08 11.53 -5.20
N ASP A 237 22.17 10.70 -5.67
CA ASP A 237 21.35 9.91 -4.76
C ASP A 237 22.21 8.98 -3.94
N ARG A 238 21.88 8.76 -2.68
CA ARG A 238 22.59 7.84 -1.81
C ARG A 238 21.69 6.66 -1.45
N VAL A 239 22.24 5.46 -1.61
CA VAL A 239 21.55 4.23 -1.28
C VAL A 239 22.25 3.56 -0.10
N TYR A 240 21.45 3.23 0.92
CA TYR A 240 21.88 2.54 2.12
C TYR A 240 21.05 1.26 2.30
N GLY A 241 21.61 0.26 2.96
CA GLY A 241 20.90 -0.98 3.20
C GLY A 241 21.19 -1.61 4.55
N TRP A 242 20.22 -2.33 5.07
CA TRP A 242 20.31 -3.13 6.27
C TRP A 242 19.74 -4.52 6.01
N ARG A 243 20.33 -5.52 6.63
CA ARG A 243 19.80 -6.87 6.68
C ARG A 243 18.94 -7.03 7.92
N LEU A 244 17.80 -7.66 7.77
CA LEU A 244 16.94 -8.01 8.89
C LEU A 244 17.56 -9.15 9.71
N ARG A 245 17.53 -9.00 11.02
CA ARG A 245 17.97 -10.00 11.99
C ARG A 245 16.94 -10.13 13.11
N ALA A 246 17.04 -11.21 13.90
CA ALA A 246 16.15 -11.50 15.02
C ALA A 246 15.92 -10.33 15.99
N TYR A 247 16.90 -9.43 16.12
CA TYR A 247 16.83 -8.35 17.11
C TYR A 247 16.99 -6.95 16.51
N GLY A 248 16.89 -6.80 15.20
CA GLY A 248 17.00 -5.48 14.58
C GLY A 248 17.56 -5.48 13.18
N LEU A 249 18.23 -4.39 12.83
CA LEU A 249 18.78 -4.13 11.52
C LEU A 249 20.32 -4.19 11.60
N GLU A 250 20.93 -5.10 10.86
CA GLU A 250 22.38 -5.19 10.68
C GLU A 250 22.78 -4.36 9.45
N PRO A 251 23.69 -3.36 9.61
CA PRO A 251 24.10 -2.52 8.49
C PRO A 251 24.84 -3.34 7.43
N LEU A 252 24.54 -3.08 6.16
CA LEU A 252 25.27 -3.62 5.02
C LEU A 252 26.46 -2.71 4.71
N THR A 253 27.55 -3.31 4.25
CA THR A 253 28.66 -2.54 3.68
C THR A 253 28.27 -1.92 2.34
N ALA A 254 28.97 -0.86 1.92
CA ALA A 254 28.77 -0.24 0.60
C ALA A 254 28.88 -1.26 -0.55
N GLY A 255 29.79 -2.24 -0.43
CA GLY A 255 29.94 -3.32 -1.41
C GLY A 255 28.71 -4.23 -1.46
N GLU A 256 28.16 -4.63 -0.32
CA GLU A 256 26.95 -5.47 -0.27
C GLU A 256 25.72 -4.73 -0.84
N VAL A 257 25.60 -3.41 -0.58
CA VAL A 257 24.54 -2.58 -1.17
C VAL A 257 24.72 -2.49 -2.69
N PHE A 258 25.92 -2.26 -3.15
CA PHE A 258 26.24 -2.25 -4.57
C PHE A 258 25.91 -3.59 -5.24
N ASP A 259 26.35 -4.70 -4.67
CA ASP A 259 26.10 -6.02 -5.20
C ASP A 259 24.60 -6.34 -5.28
N ALA A 260 23.81 -5.93 -4.26
CA ALA A 260 22.38 -6.13 -4.26
C ALA A 260 21.65 -5.36 -5.38
N TYR A 261 22.13 -4.16 -5.74
CA TYR A 261 21.54 -3.34 -6.80
C TYR A 261 22.08 -3.63 -8.19
N CYS A 262 23.33 -4.06 -8.28
CA CYS A 262 24.02 -4.27 -9.54
C CYS A 262 24.15 -5.74 -9.93
N THR A 263 23.33 -6.60 -9.36
CA THR A 263 23.24 -8.03 -9.71
C THR A 263 21.81 -8.37 -10.08
N ASP A 264 21.61 -8.95 -11.25
CA ASP A 264 20.32 -9.47 -11.67
C ASP A 264 19.91 -10.67 -10.81
N ILE A 265 18.73 -10.64 -10.23
CA ILE A 265 18.27 -11.64 -9.26
C ILE A 265 17.99 -13.00 -9.91
N GLU A 266 17.67 -13.04 -11.21
CA GLU A 266 17.33 -14.26 -11.91
C GLU A 266 18.58 -14.94 -12.52
N SER A 267 19.43 -14.15 -13.18
CA SER A 267 20.62 -14.67 -13.86
C SER A 267 21.88 -14.67 -12.99
N GLY A 268 21.95 -13.80 -11.98
CA GLY A 268 23.16 -13.54 -11.21
C GLY A 268 24.21 -12.70 -11.95
N ASP A 269 23.86 -12.19 -13.13
CA ASP A 269 24.76 -11.35 -13.93
C ASP A 269 24.87 -9.94 -13.37
N LEU A 270 26.02 -9.30 -13.60
CA LEU A 270 26.22 -7.90 -13.22
C LEU A 270 25.42 -6.97 -14.11
N ILE A 271 24.66 -6.08 -13.49
CA ILE A 271 23.96 -4.97 -14.14
C ILE A 271 24.79 -3.70 -13.97
N SER A 272 24.79 -2.85 -15.00
CA SER A 272 25.46 -1.56 -14.89
C SER A 272 24.86 -0.70 -13.77
N PRO A 273 25.70 -0.10 -12.90
CA PRO A 273 25.20 0.77 -11.85
C PRO A 273 24.48 1.98 -12.45
N GLU A 274 23.48 2.49 -11.72
CA GLU A 274 22.79 3.71 -12.10
C GLU A 274 23.77 4.91 -12.07
N SER A 275 23.64 5.78 -13.06
CA SER A 275 24.40 7.03 -13.09
C SER A 275 23.90 7.98 -11.99
N ASN A 276 24.81 8.69 -11.34
CA ASN A 276 24.49 9.64 -10.28
C ASN A 276 23.89 9.01 -9.01
N VAL A 277 24.29 7.77 -8.69
CA VAL A 277 23.93 7.05 -7.47
C VAL A 277 25.18 6.58 -6.74
N ASP A 278 25.28 6.91 -5.45
CA ASP A 278 26.32 6.48 -4.54
C ASP A 278 25.79 5.36 -3.63
N TYR A 279 26.41 4.19 -3.70
CA TYR A 279 26.12 3.07 -2.80
C TYR A 279 26.98 3.21 -1.55
N CYS A 280 26.34 3.34 -0.40
CA CYS A 280 27.01 3.74 0.84
C CYS A 280 26.75 2.74 1.98
N ALA A 281 27.69 2.67 2.91
CA ALA A 281 27.39 2.08 4.21
C ALA A 281 26.36 2.96 4.94
N PRO A 282 25.34 2.36 5.57
CA PRO A 282 24.31 3.12 6.26
C PRO A 282 24.86 3.85 7.48
N PRO A 283 24.19 4.94 7.91
CA PRO A 283 24.53 5.60 9.16
C PRO A 283 24.29 4.66 10.35
N ASP A 284 25.01 4.92 11.45
CA ASP A 284 24.80 4.23 12.71
C ASP A 284 23.45 4.64 13.29
N LEU A 285 22.56 3.67 13.49
CA LEU A 285 21.24 3.89 14.09
C LEU A 285 21.30 4.01 15.62
N GLY A 286 22.49 3.90 16.21
CA GLY A 286 22.71 3.86 17.66
C GLY A 286 22.37 2.49 18.25
N ASP A 287 22.97 2.19 19.38
CA ASP A 287 22.68 0.96 20.12
C ASP A 287 21.25 0.99 20.65
N GLU A 288 20.50 -0.08 20.40
CA GLU A 288 19.29 -0.34 21.18
C GLU A 288 19.69 -0.48 22.63
N ASN A 289 19.08 0.32 23.52
CA ASN A 289 19.33 0.20 24.95
C ASN A 289 18.90 -1.22 25.40
N PRO A 290 19.84 -2.13 25.72
CA PRO A 290 19.52 -3.52 26.08
C PRO A 290 18.72 -3.63 27.38
N ALA A 291 18.49 -2.51 28.08
CA ALA A 291 17.72 -2.48 29.31
C ALA A 291 16.19 -2.67 29.13
N GLN A 292 15.68 -2.66 27.89
CA GLN A 292 14.27 -2.96 27.58
C GLN A 292 14.10 -4.25 26.77
N GLY A 293 15.19 -4.91 26.41
CA GLY A 293 15.16 -6.19 25.71
C GLY A 293 14.79 -7.32 26.66
N HIS A 294 13.51 -7.54 26.85
CA HIS A 294 13.06 -8.85 27.31
C HIS A 294 13.29 -9.82 26.14
N HIS A 295 14.11 -10.83 26.38
CA HIS A 295 14.36 -11.94 25.45
C HIS A 295 13.02 -12.56 25.03
N HIS A 296 12.71 -12.44 23.78
CA HIS A 296 11.61 -13.18 23.16
C HIS A 296 12.16 -14.42 22.50
#